data_b05bff786c64485f27fd842089cbe429
#
_entry.id   b05bff786c64485f27fd842089cbe429
#
_cell.length_a   1.000
_cell.length_b   1.000
_cell.length_c   1.000
_cell.angle_alpha   90.00
_cell.angle_beta   90.00
_cell.angle_gamma   90.00
#
_symmetry.space_group_name_H-M   'P 1'
#
loop_
_entity.id
_entity.type
_entity.pdbx_description
1 polymer ?
#
loop_
_entity_poly.entity_id
_entity_poly.type
_entity_poly.pdbx_seq_one_letter_code
_entity_poly.pdbx_strand_id
1 'polypeptide(L)'
;MKEISLILIGGGYSCVEIIDLIDDINKIEKKQFIKIIGILDDNKFANKKINGINIIGKLKDVKKFKREKFFFNIFDKNNRFLRLKLIKKLNVDLSKFFSIIHPYNLIGKRAKIGVGVSIYPGCNIFSNSKIGNFCNIMPNASVASNSIIGDNCFIGKDVLIGAGSRVKKNVYISNGTTVLENMHINEGNRIIPGSMINRNIKEEKMIIGGSPAKILFKEKI
;
A
#
# COMPACT_ATOMS: atom_id res chain seq x y z
N MET A 1 -14.77 -17.33 -15.49
CA MET A 1 -14.14 -16.49 -14.46
C MET A 1 -12.64 -16.73 -14.50
N LYS A 2 -11.81 -15.69 -14.54
CA LYS A 2 -10.34 -15.82 -14.55
C LYS A 2 -9.85 -16.07 -13.14
N GLU A 3 -9.14 -17.16 -12.87
CA GLU A 3 -8.52 -17.42 -11.57
C GLU A 3 -7.11 -16.80 -11.52
N ILE A 4 -6.80 -16.09 -10.44
CA ILE A 4 -5.48 -15.56 -10.11
C ILE A 4 -4.94 -16.34 -8.92
N SER A 5 -3.93 -17.15 -9.13
CA SER A 5 -3.19 -17.84 -8.08
C SER A 5 -2.24 -16.86 -7.40
N LEU A 6 -2.52 -16.52 -6.13
CA LEU A 6 -1.81 -15.51 -5.35
C LEU A 6 -1.08 -16.10 -4.16
N ILE A 7 0.16 -15.69 -3.95
CA ILE A 7 0.96 -15.98 -2.75
C ILE A 7 1.18 -14.67 -1.99
N LEU A 8 0.86 -14.67 -0.71
CA LEU A 8 1.14 -13.54 0.17
C LEU A 8 2.57 -13.64 0.70
N ILE A 9 3.31 -12.54 0.66
CA ILE A 9 4.66 -12.44 1.22
C ILE A 9 4.59 -11.63 2.51
N GLY A 10 4.71 -12.30 3.64
CA GLY A 10 4.56 -11.76 4.99
C GLY A 10 3.26 -12.19 5.66
N GLY A 11 3.40 -12.87 6.80
CA GLY A 11 2.32 -13.37 7.64
C GLY A 11 2.11 -12.54 8.93
N GLY A 12 2.45 -11.24 8.93
CA GLY A 12 2.22 -10.34 10.05
C GLY A 12 0.75 -9.99 10.28
N TYR A 13 0.47 -9.05 11.20
CA TYR A 13 -0.91 -8.65 11.55
C TYR A 13 -1.76 -8.22 10.34
N SER A 14 -1.18 -7.47 9.40
CA SER A 14 -1.87 -7.04 8.18
C SER A 14 -2.25 -8.19 7.23
N CYS A 15 -1.74 -9.40 7.46
CA CYS A 15 -2.07 -10.57 6.61
C CYS A 15 -3.55 -10.95 6.73
N VAL A 16 -4.10 -10.89 7.94
CA VAL A 16 -5.53 -11.17 8.17
C VAL A 16 -6.39 -10.17 7.40
N GLU A 17 -6.08 -8.88 7.50
CA GLU A 17 -6.81 -7.82 6.79
C GLU A 17 -6.77 -7.99 5.26
N ILE A 18 -5.65 -8.45 4.71
CA ILE A 18 -5.54 -8.71 3.26
C ILE A 18 -6.32 -9.96 2.84
N ILE A 19 -6.36 -10.99 3.67
CA ILE A 19 -7.19 -12.18 3.42
C ILE A 19 -8.66 -11.76 3.39
N ASP A 20 -9.14 -11.04 4.41
CA ASP A 20 -10.52 -10.57 4.50
C ASP A 20 -10.89 -9.66 3.31
N LEU A 21 -9.97 -8.77 2.89
CA LEU A 21 -10.16 -7.91 1.72
C LEU A 21 -10.31 -8.74 0.44
N ILE A 22 -9.52 -9.80 0.27
CA ILE A 22 -9.62 -10.69 -0.90
C ILE A 22 -10.92 -11.48 -0.87
N ASP A 23 -11.32 -11.97 0.29
CA ASP A 23 -12.56 -12.72 0.46
C ASP A 23 -13.78 -11.84 0.12
N ASP A 24 -13.76 -10.58 0.53
CA ASP A 24 -14.81 -9.63 0.19
C ASP A 24 -14.84 -9.30 -1.32
N ILE A 25 -13.69 -9.06 -1.93
CA ILE A 25 -13.56 -8.88 -3.39
C ILE A 25 -14.14 -10.10 -4.13
N ASN A 26 -13.80 -11.31 -3.71
CA ASN A 26 -14.24 -12.54 -4.36
C ASN A 26 -15.76 -12.76 -4.27
N LYS A 27 -16.44 -12.24 -3.23
CA LYS A 27 -17.91 -12.28 -3.13
C LYS A 27 -18.60 -11.35 -4.13
N ILE A 28 -17.95 -10.22 -4.45
CA ILE A 28 -18.54 -9.16 -5.27
C ILE A 28 -18.14 -9.30 -6.74
N GLU A 29 -16.88 -9.62 -7.02
CA GLU A 29 -16.31 -9.65 -8.38
C GLU A 29 -16.66 -10.97 -9.08
N LYS A 30 -17.36 -10.87 -10.22
CA LYS A 30 -17.79 -12.05 -10.98
C LYS A 30 -16.85 -12.41 -12.14
N LYS A 31 -15.96 -11.51 -12.52
CA LYS A 31 -15.07 -11.71 -13.68
C LYS A 31 -13.76 -12.37 -13.30
N GLN A 32 -13.30 -12.16 -12.07
CA GLN A 32 -12.02 -12.63 -11.58
C GLN A 32 -12.16 -13.19 -10.17
N PHE A 33 -11.46 -14.28 -9.89
CA PHE A 33 -11.37 -14.91 -8.56
C PHE A 33 -9.92 -14.93 -8.12
N ILE A 34 -9.63 -14.44 -6.93
CA ILE A 34 -8.28 -14.43 -6.34
C ILE A 34 -8.19 -15.59 -5.36
N LYS A 35 -7.41 -16.60 -5.72
CA LYS A 35 -7.15 -17.78 -4.90
C LYS A 35 -5.83 -17.63 -4.18
N ILE A 36 -5.87 -17.47 -2.87
CA ILE A 36 -4.67 -17.46 -2.04
C ILE A 36 -4.16 -18.90 -1.93
N ILE A 37 -2.99 -19.19 -2.51
CA ILE A 37 -2.36 -20.52 -2.50
C ILE A 37 -1.61 -20.76 -1.20
N GLY A 38 -1.05 -19.71 -0.60
CA GLY A 38 -0.30 -19.79 0.64
C GLY A 38 0.42 -18.51 1.00
N ILE A 39 1.16 -18.58 2.09
CA ILE A 39 1.91 -17.45 2.66
C ILE A 39 3.38 -17.83 2.73
N LEU A 40 4.28 -16.90 2.36
CA LEU A 40 5.71 -17.01 2.62
C LEU A 40 6.08 -16.09 3.79
N ASP A 41 6.72 -16.65 4.83
CA ASP A 41 7.14 -15.88 6.01
C ASP A 41 8.38 -16.49 6.66
N ASP A 42 9.39 -15.66 6.96
CA ASP A 42 10.64 -16.12 7.56
C ASP A 42 10.53 -16.40 9.06
N ASN A 43 9.61 -15.71 9.76
CA ASN A 43 9.45 -15.78 11.22
C ASN A 43 8.42 -16.81 11.67
N LYS A 44 7.58 -17.28 10.74
CA LYS A 44 6.54 -18.26 11.02
C LYS A 44 6.86 -19.56 10.29
N PHE A 45 6.89 -20.64 11.05
CA PHE A 45 7.34 -21.95 10.52
C PHE A 45 6.23 -22.67 9.75
N ALA A 46 6.67 -23.56 8.86
CA ALA A 46 5.82 -24.52 8.17
C ALA A 46 4.81 -25.18 9.12
N ASN A 47 3.63 -25.51 8.61
CA ASN A 47 2.50 -26.11 9.35
C ASN A 47 1.68 -25.15 10.23
N LYS A 48 1.94 -23.83 10.20
CA LYS A 48 1.02 -22.84 10.78
C LYS A 48 0.08 -22.28 9.71
N LYS A 49 -1.11 -21.91 10.16
CA LYS A 49 -2.13 -21.27 9.32
C LYS A 49 -2.42 -19.87 9.84
N ILE A 50 -2.77 -18.97 8.92
CA ILE A 50 -3.32 -17.66 9.22
C ILE A 50 -4.66 -17.57 8.52
N ASN A 51 -5.76 -17.43 9.27
CA ASN A 51 -7.14 -17.49 8.74
C ASN A 51 -7.35 -18.66 7.75
N GLY A 52 -6.91 -19.87 8.13
CA GLY A 52 -7.07 -21.05 7.29
C GLY A 52 -6.03 -21.20 6.16
N ILE A 53 -5.26 -20.18 5.83
CA ILE A 53 -4.25 -20.21 4.78
C ILE A 53 -2.92 -20.74 5.32
N ASN A 54 -2.34 -21.76 4.66
CA ASN A 54 -1.08 -22.39 5.07
C ASN A 54 0.12 -21.45 4.84
N ILE A 55 1.09 -21.50 5.75
CA ILE A 55 2.43 -20.98 5.49
C ILE A 55 3.20 -22.06 4.75
N ILE A 56 3.60 -21.79 3.51
CA ILE A 56 4.14 -22.74 2.55
C ILE A 56 5.65 -22.63 2.35
N GLY A 57 6.31 -21.72 3.04
CA GLY A 57 7.75 -21.56 2.94
C GLY A 57 8.26 -20.22 3.48
N LYS A 58 9.53 -19.97 3.26
CA LYS A 58 10.24 -18.74 3.60
C LYS A 58 10.25 -17.75 2.42
N LEU A 59 10.59 -16.50 2.67
CA LEU A 59 10.67 -15.46 1.62
C LEU A 59 11.58 -15.87 0.46
N LYS A 60 12.72 -16.54 0.73
CA LYS A 60 13.65 -17.01 -0.30
C LYS A 60 13.02 -18.02 -1.27
N ASP A 61 11.97 -18.72 -0.84
CA ASP A 61 11.28 -19.73 -1.64
C ASP A 61 10.40 -19.14 -2.75
N VAL A 62 10.24 -17.81 -2.79
CA VAL A 62 9.49 -17.10 -3.85
C VAL A 62 9.89 -17.54 -5.26
N LYS A 63 11.17 -17.88 -5.47
CA LYS A 63 11.70 -18.34 -6.77
C LYS A 63 11.18 -19.70 -7.23
N LYS A 64 10.61 -20.51 -6.33
CA LYS A 64 10.00 -21.81 -6.65
C LYS A 64 8.66 -21.64 -7.40
N PHE A 65 8.01 -20.50 -7.26
CA PHE A 65 6.68 -20.20 -7.77
C PHE A 65 6.77 -19.39 -9.08
N LYS A 66 6.80 -20.10 -10.21
CA LYS A 66 7.03 -19.47 -11.51
C LYS A 66 5.76 -18.93 -12.20
N ARG A 67 4.59 -19.48 -11.87
CA ARG A 67 3.31 -19.15 -12.50
C ARG A 67 2.44 -18.23 -11.67
N GLU A 68 2.65 -18.20 -10.37
CA GLU A 68 1.85 -17.50 -9.39
C GLU A 68 2.14 -16.00 -9.40
N LYS A 69 1.19 -15.23 -8.93
CA LYS A 69 1.36 -13.81 -8.59
C LYS A 69 1.70 -13.67 -7.10
N PHE A 70 2.27 -12.54 -6.76
CA PHE A 70 2.67 -12.23 -5.38
C PHE A 70 2.00 -10.95 -4.90
N PHE A 71 1.67 -10.90 -3.63
CA PHE A 71 1.36 -9.65 -2.94
C PHE A 71 2.29 -9.49 -1.75
N PHE A 72 3.03 -8.37 -1.71
CA PHE A 72 4.00 -8.10 -0.66
C PHE A 72 3.31 -7.41 0.51
N ASN A 73 3.06 -8.17 1.58
CA ASN A 73 2.28 -7.77 2.74
C ASN A 73 3.11 -7.42 3.98
N ILE A 74 4.45 -7.38 3.88
CA ILE A 74 5.29 -6.92 4.97
C ILE A 74 5.21 -5.40 5.02
N PHE A 75 4.58 -4.87 6.07
CA PHE A 75 4.49 -3.45 6.30
C PHE A 75 4.69 -3.14 7.79
N ASP A 76 5.63 -2.26 8.09
CA ASP A 76 5.84 -1.70 9.41
C ASP A 76 6.13 -0.20 9.24
N LYS A 77 5.37 0.63 9.95
CA LYS A 77 5.53 2.09 9.90
C LYS A 77 6.94 2.55 10.29
N ASN A 78 7.60 1.81 11.19
CA ASN A 78 8.94 2.13 11.66
C ASN A 78 10.04 1.59 10.73
N ASN A 79 9.73 0.53 9.95
CA ASN A 79 10.66 -0.13 9.04
C ASN A 79 10.27 0.01 7.57
N ARG A 80 9.45 1.02 7.21
CA ARG A 80 8.99 1.21 5.82
C ARG A 80 10.12 1.32 4.80
N PHE A 81 11.28 1.82 5.21
CA PHE A 81 12.47 1.91 4.35
C PHE A 81 13.07 0.53 4.01
N LEU A 82 12.94 -0.45 4.91
CA LEU A 82 13.40 -1.81 4.65
C LEU A 82 12.51 -2.54 3.65
N ARG A 83 11.24 -2.16 3.53
CA ARG A 83 10.28 -2.81 2.65
C ARG A 83 10.75 -2.85 1.20
N LEU A 84 11.14 -1.73 0.62
CA LEU A 84 11.66 -1.68 -0.76
C LEU A 84 12.98 -2.44 -0.90
N LYS A 85 13.85 -2.43 0.12
CA LYS A 85 15.08 -3.22 0.13
C LYS A 85 14.77 -4.72 0.10
N LEU A 86 13.79 -5.18 0.89
CA LEU A 86 13.35 -6.58 0.89
C LEU A 86 12.75 -6.97 -0.46
N ILE A 87 11.84 -6.16 -1.01
CA ILE A 87 11.25 -6.41 -2.34
C ILE A 87 12.36 -6.56 -3.39
N LYS A 88 13.33 -5.66 -3.41
CA LYS A 88 14.48 -5.73 -4.32
C LYS A 88 15.32 -6.99 -4.11
N LYS A 89 15.53 -7.39 -2.84
CA LYS A 89 16.28 -8.63 -2.49
C LYS A 89 15.60 -9.90 -2.98
N LEU A 90 14.27 -9.92 -3.08
CA LEU A 90 13.55 -11.09 -3.61
C LEU A 90 13.92 -11.35 -5.08
N ASN A 91 14.34 -10.34 -5.80
CA ASN A 91 14.70 -10.41 -7.22
C ASN A 91 13.60 -11.10 -8.06
N VAL A 92 12.39 -10.61 -7.91
CA VAL A 92 11.18 -11.03 -8.62
C VAL A 92 10.79 -9.92 -9.59
N ASP A 93 10.43 -10.30 -10.80
CA ASP A 93 9.93 -9.34 -11.80
C ASP A 93 8.71 -8.57 -11.28
N LEU A 94 8.70 -7.25 -11.51
CA LEU A 94 7.62 -6.38 -11.03
C LEU A 94 6.25 -6.81 -11.56
N SER A 95 6.19 -7.36 -12.77
CA SER A 95 4.93 -7.87 -13.36
C SER A 95 4.30 -9.02 -12.59
N LYS A 96 5.07 -9.67 -11.72
CA LYS A 96 4.58 -10.74 -10.85
C LYS A 96 3.80 -10.21 -9.64
N PHE A 97 4.01 -8.95 -9.26
CA PHE A 97 3.28 -8.37 -8.13
C PHE A 97 1.88 -7.95 -8.55
N PHE A 98 0.90 -8.51 -7.87
CA PHE A 98 -0.51 -8.27 -8.10
C PHE A 98 -1.00 -7.12 -7.23
N SER A 99 -1.86 -6.26 -7.77
CA SER A 99 -2.52 -5.21 -7.00
C SER A 99 -3.92 -5.66 -6.59
N ILE A 100 -4.25 -5.48 -5.32
CA ILE A 100 -5.53 -5.85 -4.72
C ILE A 100 -6.37 -4.58 -4.63
N ILE A 101 -7.39 -4.45 -5.48
CA ILE A 101 -8.21 -3.25 -5.60
C ILE A 101 -9.66 -3.63 -5.37
N HIS A 102 -10.27 -3.09 -4.29
CA HIS A 102 -11.65 -3.36 -3.99
C HIS A 102 -12.59 -2.77 -5.04
N PRO A 103 -13.64 -3.49 -5.50
CA PRO A 103 -14.53 -3.02 -6.57
C PRO A 103 -15.37 -1.78 -6.20
N TYR A 104 -15.58 -1.50 -4.92
CA TYR A 104 -16.32 -0.31 -4.45
C TYR A 104 -15.48 0.97 -4.42
N ASN A 105 -14.47 1.07 -5.28
CA ASN A 105 -13.66 2.25 -5.43
C ASN A 105 -14.05 3.05 -6.67
N LEU A 106 -14.03 4.38 -6.56
CA LEU A 106 -14.09 5.25 -7.72
C LEU A 106 -12.69 5.46 -8.29
N ILE A 107 -12.41 4.84 -9.44
CA ILE A 107 -11.11 5.00 -10.10
C ILE A 107 -11.32 5.72 -11.43
N GLY A 108 -10.79 6.93 -11.53
CA GLY A 108 -10.89 7.77 -12.70
C GLY A 108 -10.27 7.10 -13.94
N LYS A 109 -10.91 7.21 -15.08
CA LYS A 109 -10.52 6.53 -16.34
C LYS A 109 -9.05 6.72 -16.74
N ARG A 110 -8.43 7.85 -16.37
CA ARG A 110 -7.02 8.16 -16.66
C ARG A 110 -6.10 8.07 -15.44
N ALA A 111 -6.58 7.54 -14.32
CA ALA A 111 -5.73 7.24 -13.18
C ALA A 111 -4.79 6.08 -13.52
N LYS A 112 -3.55 6.17 -13.03
CA LYS A 112 -2.53 5.12 -13.20
C LYS A 112 -2.17 4.55 -11.85
N ILE A 113 -2.27 3.23 -11.72
CA ILE A 113 -1.96 2.51 -10.48
C ILE A 113 -0.80 1.55 -10.78
N GLY A 114 0.21 1.59 -9.93
CA GLY A 114 1.37 0.72 -10.00
C GLY A 114 1.08 -0.73 -9.60
N VAL A 115 2.12 -1.53 -9.46
CA VAL A 115 2.02 -2.93 -9.08
C VAL A 115 2.15 -3.13 -7.56
N GLY A 116 1.56 -4.21 -7.04
CA GLY A 116 1.62 -4.55 -5.62
C GLY A 116 0.91 -3.54 -4.71
N VAL A 117 -0.04 -2.78 -5.24
CA VAL A 117 -0.84 -1.78 -4.52
C VAL A 117 -2.03 -2.44 -3.87
N SER A 118 -2.36 -2.08 -2.63
CA SER A 118 -3.68 -2.36 -2.05
C SER A 118 -4.53 -1.10 -2.01
N ILE A 119 -5.77 -1.18 -2.50
CA ILE A 119 -6.76 -0.11 -2.40
C ILE A 119 -8.00 -0.70 -1.74
N TYR A 120 -8.23 -0.28 -0.50
CA TYR A 120 -9.35 -0.71 0.33
C TYR A 120 -10.66 -0.06 -0.13
N PRO A 121 -11.84 -0.52 0.34
CA PRO A 121 -13.12 0.00 -0.13
C PRO A 121 -13.34 1.48 0.16
N GLY A 122 -14.16 2.13 -0.67
CA GLY A 122 -14.57 3.52 -0.51
C GLY A 122 -13.54 4.57 -0.95
N CYS A 123 -12.41 4.15 -1.54
CA CYS A 123 -11.40 5.09 -2.00
C CYS A 123 -11.82 5.78 -3.31
N ASN A 124 -11.39 7.04 -3.45
CA ASN A 124 -11.59 7.82 -4.66
C ASN A 124 -10.23 8.20 -5.26
N ILE A 125 -9.90 7.66 -6.42
CA ILE A 125 -8.67 7.95 -7.16
C ILE A 125 -9.06 8.70 -8.44
N PHE A 126 -8.92 10.02 -8.42
CA PHE A 126 -9.44 10.87 -9.51
C PHE A 126 -8.55 10.85 -10.76
N SER A 127 -9.10 11.39 -11.85
CA SER A 127 -8.47 11.35 -13.17
C SER A 127 -7.08 11.99 -13.20
N ASN A 128 -6.18 11.41 -14.01
CA ASN A 128 -4.79 11.80 -14.19
C ASN A 128 -3.91 11.64 -12.94
N SER A 129 -4.45 11.16 -11.82
CA SER A 129 -3.61 10.84 -10.67
C SER A 129 -2.74 9.62 -10.93
N LYS A 130 -1.62 9.52 -10.23
CA LYS A 130 -0.67 8.42 -10.33
C LYS A 130 -0.38 7.88 -8.95
N ILE A 131 -0.57 6.57 -8.77
CA ILE A 131 -0.18 5.84 -7.56
C ILE A 131 1.02 4.97 -7.92
N GLY A 132 2.12 5.14 -7.21
CA GLY A 132 3.33 4.35 -7.38
C GLY A 132 3.17 2.90 -6.94
N ASN A 133 4.23 2.12 -7.09
CA ASN A 133 4.25 0.71 -6.74
C ASN A 133 4.22 0.50 -5.22
N PHE A 134 3.64 -0.62 -4.79
CA PHE A 134 3.64 -1.06 -3.39
C PHE A 134 3.02 -0.06 -2.40
N CYS A 135 2.11 0.78 -2.85
CA CYS A 135 1.35 1.68 -1.99
C CYS A 135 0.21 0.94 -1.29
N ASN A 136 -0.11 1.38 -0.08
CA ASN A 136 -1.31 0.97 0.65
C ASN A 136 -2.25 2.18 0.76
N ILE A 137 -3.44 2.08 0.20
CA ILE A 137 -4.47 3.11 0.24
C ILE A 137 -5.63 2.58 1.10
N MET A 138 -5.76 3.13 2.30
CA MET A 138 -6.69 2.65 3.31
C MET A 138 -8.12 3.15 3.06
N PRO A 139 -9.13 2.56 3.71
CA PRO A 139 -10.54 2.87 3.44
C PRO A 139 -10.86 4.36 3.40
N ASN A 140 -11.73 4.76 2.47
CA ASN A 140 -12.24 6.11 2.28
C ASN A 140 -11.18 7.17 1.94
N ALA A 141 -9.94 6.79 1.64
CA ALA A 141 -8.94 7.77 1.21
C ALA A 141 -9.28 8.35 -0.17
N SER A 142 -9.00 9.62 -0.36
CA SER A 142 -9.26 10.35 -1.60
C SER A 142 -7.97 10.95 -2.16
N VAL A 143 -7.65 10.63 -3.40
CA VAL A 143 -6.52 11.20 -4.15
C VAL A 143 -7.05 12.00 -5.31
N ALA A 144 -7.05 13.33 -5.19
CA ALA A 144 -7.64 14.23 -6.17
C ALA A 144 -6.85 14.26 -7.49
N SER A 145 -7.45 14.84 -8.52
CA SER A 145 -6.94 14.88 -9.89
C SER A 145 -5.53 15.44 -10.01
N ASN A 146 -4.75 14.89 -10.94
CA ASN A 146 -3.38 15.32 -11.26
C ASN A 146 -2.36 15.13 -10.11
N SER A 147 -2.74 14.44 -9.03
CA SER A 147 -1.85 14.16 -7.90
C SER A 147 -0.92 12.98 -8.21
N ILE A 148 0.26 12.98 -7.60
CA ILE A 148 1.26 11.92 -7.77
C ILE A 148 1.66 11.40 -6.39
N ILE A 149 1.42 10.12 -6.16
CA ILE A 149 1.88 9.39 -4.98
C ILE A 149 3.04 8.49 -5.43
N GLY A 150 4.20 8.65 -4.82
CA GLY A 150 5.40 7.85 -5.09
C GLY A 150 5.29 6.42 -4.55
N ASP A 151 6.30 5.62 -4.83
CA ASP A 151 6.34 4.22 -4.44
C ASP A 151 6.37 4.05 -2.91
N ASN A 152 5.81 2.93 -2.44
CA ASN A 152 5.85 2.51 -1.05
C ASN A 152 5.29 3.55 -0.06
N CYS A 153 4.26 4.26 -0.47
CA CYS A 153 3.53 5.17 0.42
C CYS A 153 2.40 4.45 1.13
N PHE A 154 2.12 4.90 2.34
CA PHE A 154 0.93 4.55 3.09
C PHE A 154 0.02 5.77 3.17
N ILE A 155 -1.19 5.64 2.68
CA ILE A 155 -2.24 6.66 2.74
C ILE A 155 -3.32 6.11 3.66
N GLY A 156 -3.41 6.69 4.84
CA GLY A 156 -4.28 6.23 5.92
C GLY A 156 -5.77 6.38 5.62
N LYS A 157 -6.59 5.83 6.50
CA LYS A 157 -8.03 5.93 6.43
C LYS A 157 -8.49 7.39 6.45
N ASP A 158 -9.49 7.73 5.63
CA ASP A 158 -10.09 9.07 5.54
C ASP A 158 -9.07 10.20 5.21
N VAL A 159 -7.95 9.86 4.56
CA VAL A 159 -6.97 10.86 4.09
C VAL A 159 -7.46 11.54 2.83
N LEU A 160 -7.35 12.87 2.77
CA LEU A 160 -7.58 13.66 1.58
C LEU A 160 -6.24 14.18 1.02
N ILE A 161 -5.94 13.84 -0.23
CA ILE A 161 -4.83 14.41 -0.99
C ILE A 161 -5.41 15.38 -2.02
N GLY A 162 -5.16 16.67 -1.85
CA GLY A 162 -5.63 17.75 -2.72
C GLY A 162 -5.05 17.68 -4.14
N ALA A 163 -5.75 18.27 -5.09
CA ALA A 163 -5.39 18.23 -6.50
C ALA A 163 -3.98 18.78 -6.77
N GLY A 164 -3.29 18.18 -7.75
CA GLY A 164 -1.94 18.59 -8.14
C GLY A 164 -0.82 18.31 -7.14
N SER A 165 -1.15 17.72 -5.98
CA SER A 165 -0.16 17.44 -4.93
C SER A 165 0.79 16.31 -5.30
N ARG A 166 2.01 16.37 -4.77
CA ARG A 166 3.09 15.41 -5.03
C ARG A 166 3.64 14.87 -3.73
N VAL A 167 3.41 13.60 -3.51
CA VAL A 167 3.95 12.85 -2.36
C VAL A 167 5.08 11.96 -2.87
N LYS A 168 6.30 12.17 -2.39
CA LYS A 168 7.46 11.35 -2.78
C LYS A 168 7.37 9.95 -2.15
N LYS A 169 8.29 9.06 -2.53
CA LYS A 169 8.32 7.67 -2.04
C LYS A 169 8.53 7.58 -0.53
N ASN A 170 8.15 6.43 0.04
CA ASN A 170 8.33 6.11 1.47
C ASN A 170 7.62 7.07 2.44
N VAL A 171 6.62 7.83 2.00
CA VAL A 171 5.85 8.72 2.88
C VAL A 171 4.73 7.93 3.55
N TYR A 172 4.56 8.17 4.85
CA TYR A 172 3.47 7.62 5.65
C TYR A 172 2.54 8.74 6.07
N ILE A 173 1.33 8.75 5.55
CA ILE A 173 0.28 9.71 5.90
C ILE A 173 -0.75 8.99 6.76
N SER A 174 -0.85 9.37 8.04
CA SER A 174 -1.76 8.73 8.99
C SER A 174 -3.21 9.17 8.77
N ASN A 175 -4.13 8.44 9.41
CA ASN A 175 -5.57 8.58 9.27
C ASN A 175 -6.07 10.03 9.48
N GLY A 176 -7.11 10.43 8.73
CA GLY A 176 -7.77 11.73 8.88
C GLY A 176 -6.90 12.93 8.52
N THR A 177 -5.77 12.74 7.84
CA THR A 177 -4.89 13.83 7.41
C THR A 177 -5.44 14.49 6.15
N THR A 178 -5.41 15.82 6.08
CA THR A 178 -5.72 16.60 4.88
C THR A 178 -4.44 17.20 4.32
N VAL A 179 -4.16 16.93 3.06
CA VAL A 179 -3.12 17.61 2.27
C VAL A 179 -3.82 18.54 1.31
N LEU A 180 -3.58 19.85 1.43
CA LEU A 180 -4.19 20.84 0.55
C LEU A 180 -3.66 20.70 -0.88
N GLU A 181 -4.29 21.43 -1.81
CA GLU A 181 -3.93 21.41 -3.23
C GLU A 181 -2.51 21.90 -3.49
N ASN A 182 -1.86 21.31 -4.50
CA ASN A 182 -0.52 21.66 -4.96
C ASN A 182 0.59 21.55 -3.91
N MET A 183 0.38 20.74 -2.86
CA MET A 183 1.39 20.52 -1.83
C MET A 183 2.41 19.47 -2.27
N HIS A 184 3.67 19.69 -1.90
CA HIS A 184 4.77 18.75 -2.13
C HIS A 184 5.28 18.23 -0.80
N ILE A 185 5.32 16.90 -0.66
CA ILE A 185 5.84 16.20 0.52
C ILE A 185 7.03 15.36 0.10
N ASN A 186 8.22 15.70 0.60
CA ASN A 186 9.46 15.00 0.29
C ASN A 186 9.54 13.61 0.92
N GLU A 187 10.55 12.85 0.52
CA GLU A 187 10.72 11.43 0.79
C GLU A 187 10.77 11.11 2.29
N GLY A 188 10.13 9.99 2.63
CA GLY A 188 10.30 9.36 3.93
C GLY A 188 9.65 10.10 5.09
N ASN A 189 8.86 11.14 4.84
CA ASN A 189 8.15 11.85 5.90
C ASN A 189 7.01 11.02 6.49
N ARG A 190 6.75 11.21 7.77
CA ARG A 190 5.63 10.62 8.49
C ARG A 190 4.73 11.73 9.03
N ILE A 191 3.50 11.74 8.55
CA ILE A 191 2.47 12.67 8.98
C ILE A 191 1.63 12.00 10.04
N ILE A 192 1.50 12.59 11.24
CA ILE A 192 0.68 12.02 12.31
C ILE A 192 -0.83 12.22 12.05
N PRO A 193 -1.71 11.46 12.72
CA PRO A 193 -3.15 11.52 12.48
C PRO A 193 -3.75 12.93 12.64
N GLY A 194 -4.78 13.24 11.85
CA GLY A 194 -5.53 14.50 11.94
C GLY A 194 -4.77 15.76 11.57
N SER A 195 -3.65 15.63 10.88
CA SER A 195 -2.83 16.78 10.48
C SER A 195 -3.39 17.49 9.23
N MET A 196 -3.10 18.79 9.08
CA MET A 196 -3.42 19.56 7.87
C MET A 196 -2.15 20.12 7.25
N ILE A 197 -1.77 19.57 6.09
CA ILE A 197 -0.61 20.02 5.30
C ILE A 197 -1.04 21.16 4.41
N ASN A 198 -0.66 22.39 4.74
CA ASN A 198 -0.97 23.61 4.03
C ASN A 198 0.27 24.33 3.45
N ARG A 199 1.41 23.65 3.47
CA ARG A 199 2.68 24.12 2.92
C ARG A 199 3.51 22.97 2.42
N ASN A 200 4.46 23.25 1.53
CA ASN A 200 5.42 22.24 1.07
C ASN A 200 6.33 21.78 2.20
N ILE A 201 6.55 20.46 2.27
CA ILE A 201 7.49 19.83 3.20
C ILE A 201 8.75 19.48 2.39
N LYS A 202 9.79 20.31 2.53
CA LYS A 202 11.05 20.19 1.79
C LYS A 202 12.02 19.23 2.47
N GLU A 203 11.90 19.08 3.78
CA GLU A 203 12.73 18.21 4.60
C GLU A 203 12.32 16.74 4.37
N GLU A 204 13.26 15.84 4.66
CA GLU A 204 13.06 14.41 4.52
C GLU A 204 13.16 13.70 5.88
N LYS A 205 12.41 12.60 6.01
CA LYS A 205 12.46 11.71 7.19
C LYS A 205 12.08 12.45 8.49
N MET A 206 11.09 13.32 8.40
CA MET A 206 10.56 14.08 9.54
C MET A 206 9.26 13.47 10.04
N ILE A 207 9.00 13.64 11.32
CA ILE A 207 7.68 13.51 11.92
C ILE A 207 7.00 14.88 11.88
N ILE A 208 5.80 14.92 11.32
CA ILE A 208 5.08 16.15 11.02
C ILE A 208 3.67 16.04 11.57
N GLY A 209 3.16 17.10 12.17
CA GLY A 209 1.83 17.06 12.76
C GLY A 209 1.23 18.40 13.11
N GLY A 210 -0.08 18.37 13.38
CA GLY A 210 -0.87 19.54 13.75
C GLY A 210 -1.74 20.10 12.63
N SER A 211 -2.58 21.09 12.96
CA SER A 211 -3.44 21.80 12.03
C SER A 211 -3.36 23.32 12.36
N PRO A 212 -2.54 24.10 11.62
CA PRO A 212 -1.67 23.71 10.51
C PRO A 212 -0.47 22.85 10.93
N ALA A 213 0.00 21.98 10.03
CA ALA A 213 1.06 21.04 10.33
C ALA A 213 2.44 21.71 10.44
N LYS A 214 3.23 21.26 11.42
CA LYS A 214 4.61 21.68 11.68
C LYS A 214 5.53 20.46 11.73
N ILE A 215 6.82 20.65 11.44
CA ILE A 215 7.84 19.66 11.71
C ILE A 215 8.00 19.54 13.21
N LEU A 216 7.86 18.33 13.74
CA LEU A 216 8.00 18.05 15.16
C LEU A 216 9.44 17.66 15.51
N PHE A 217 9.95 16.67 14.79
CA PHE A 217 11.34 16.20 14.96
C PHE A 217 11.76 15.32 13.78
N LYS A 218 13.07 15.03 13.71
CA LYS A 218 13.64 14.09 12.74
C LYS A 218 13.37 12.65 13.18
N GLU A 219 12.85 11.83 12.29
CA GLU A 219 12.62 10.42 12.60
C GLU A 219 13.94 9.66 12.71
N LYS A 220 14.13 8.94 13.80
CA LYS A 220 15.25 8.00 13.97
C LYS A 220 14.89 6.72 13.20
N ILE A 221 15.72 6.37 12.20
CA ILE A 221 15.52 5.21 11.30
C ILE A 221 16.59 4.17 11.58
#